data_635359a46c7a9497ee1940310614a1c4
#
_entry.id   635359a46c7a9497ee1940310614a1c4
#
_cell.length_a   1.000
_cell.length_b   1.000
_cell.length_c   1.000
_cell.angle_alpha   90.00
_cell.angle_beta   90.00
_cell.angle_gamma   90.00
#
_symmetry.space_group_name_H-M   'P 1'
#
loop_
_entity.id
_entity.type
_entity.pdbx_description
1 polymer ?
#
loop_
_entity_poly.entity_id
_entity_poly.type
_entity_poly.pdbx_seq_one_letter_code
_entity_poly.pdbx_strand_id
1 'polypeptide(L)'
;SSAASDVYKRQKLMDGTDVAVACLLGAEEFGFATMPLISMGCLMQRDCQQDTCPAGIATQNCRLRRGFRGKPEHVERFMLFVAEQLREVMASLGFRTIDEMVGHPECLRQIEVPDNRKANLLDLSPVLASATCEFGAHIPGADGRHFLPQMAADSELDKTLDSTLFVPYTADARAHLRPIRFRADIANVNRCVGTILGNAVTKAHPEGLPAGSITIDCDGSAGQSFGAFLPRGITLNVCGDANDYFGKGLSGGEVSVRPNPHATYKFDENIIVGNVAFFGATSGRGFINGLAGQRFAVRNSGATVVVEGCGNHGCEYMTGGRVVVLGSTGRNFAAGMSGGVAYVWNKDGNFDYFCNMEMVELSLIEEASYRKE
;
A
#
# COMPACT_ATOMS: atom_id res chain seq x y z
N SER A 1 14.11 -17.82 6.19
CA SER A 1 12.82 -17.17 6.08
C SER A 1 11.90 -17.78 7.09
N SER A 2 11.44 -17.00 7.94
CA SER A 2 10.73 -17.42 9.10
C SER A 2 9.32 -17.93 8.76
N ALA A 3 8.93 -19.03 9.37
CA ALA A 3 7.55 -19.49 9.44
C ALA A 3 6.57 -18.38 9.89
N ALA A 4 7.07 -17.36 10.60
CA ALA A 4 6.28 -16.23 11.07
C ALA A 4 5.72 -15.30 9.96
N SER A 5 6.32 -15.28 8.77
CA SER A 5 5.82 -14.48 7.65
C SER A 5 4.82 -15.23 6.76
N ASP A 6 4.63 -16.51 6.95
CA ASP A 6 3.88 -17.38 6.04
C ASP A 6 2.55 -17.90 6.58
N VAL A 7 2.12 -17.42 7.75
CA VAL A 7 0.78 -17.66 8.29
C VAL A 7 -0.32 -17.28 7.30
N TYR A 8 -0.03 -16.33 6.42
CA TYR A 8 -0.95 -15.82 5.42
C TYR A 8 -0.40 -15.94 4.00
N LYS A 9 -0.93 -16.88 3.21
CA LYS A 9 -0.50 -17.12 1.83
C LYS A 9 -1.50 -16.53 0.83
N ARG A 10 -1.00 -15.64 -0.07
CA ARG A 10 -1.80 -14.98 -1.12
C ARG A 10 -1.48 -15.38 -2.55
N GLN A 11 -0.43 -16.15 -2.77
CA GLN A 11 0.16 -16.27 -4.10
C GLN A 11 -0.51 -17.37 -4.92
N LYS A 12 -1.41 -16.94 -5.82
CA LYS A 12 -1.98 -17.76 -6.89
C LYS A 12 -2.49 -19.14 -6.43
N LEU A 13 -3.15 -19.20 -5.29
CA LEU A 13 -3.88 -20.40 -4.93
C LEU A 13 -5.03 -20.57 -5.93
N MET A 14 -4.99 -21.65 -6.69
CA MET A 14 -5.92 -21.90 -7.78
C MET A 14 -6.91 -23.01 -7.41
N ASP A 15 -6.48 -24.00 -6.63
CA ASP A 15 -7.25 -25.17 -6.27
C ASP A 15 -6.89 -25.72 -4.88
N GLY A 16 -7.51 -26.83 -4.48
CA GLY A 16 -7.27 -27.45 -3.19
C GLY A 16 -5.88 -28.08 -3.05
N THR A 17 -5.25 -28.46 -4.15
CA THR A 17 -3.87 -28.99 -4.13
C THR A 17 -2.87 -27.88 -3.79
N ASP A 18 -3.05 -26.68 -4.37
CA ASP A 18 -2.23 -25.52 -4.02
C ASP A 18 -2.36 -25.15 -2.53
N VAL A 19 -3.59 -25.23 -1.99
CA VAL A 19 -3.85 -25.02 -0.56
C VAL A 19 -3.14 -26.08 0.28
N ALA A 20 -3.19 -27.34 -0.10
CA ALA A 20 -2.50 -28.42 0.59
C ALA A 20 -0.98 -28.21 0.62
N VAL A 21 -0.38 -27.85 -0.53
CA VAL A 21 1.05 -27.53 -0.61
C VAL A 21 1.41 -26.35 0.28
N ALA A 22 0.61 -25.30 0.27
CA ALA A 22 0.85 -24.13 1.12
C ALA A 22 0.74 -24.49 2.61
N CYS A 23 -0.23 -25.32 3.00
CA CYS A 23 -0.42 -25.81 4.35
C CYS A 23 0.78 -26.67 4.81
N LEU A 24 1.21 -27.63 3.99
CA LEU A 24 2.39 -28.47 4.27
C LEU A 24 3.67 -27.62 4.44
N LEU A 25 3.74 -26.46 3.79
CA LEU A 25 4.83 -25.50 3.95
C LEU A 25 4.64 -24.53 5.14
N GLY A 26 3.58 -24.69 5.95
CA GLY A 26 3.35 -23.96 7.20
C GLY A 26 2.33 -22.83 7.12
N ALA A 27 1.55 -22.71 6.04
CA ALA A 27 0.48 -21.72 5.98
C ALA A 27 -0.75 -22.18 6.77
N GLU A 28 -1.30 -21.30 7.61
CA GLU A 28 -2.51 -21.53 8.42
C GLU A 28 -3.71 -20.76 7.89
N GLU A 29 -3.49 -19.66 7.13
CA GLU A 29 -4.52 -18.85 6.51
C GLU A 29 -4.26 -18.68 5.01
N PHE A 30 -5.33 -18.68 4.22
CA PHE A 30 -5.25 -18.72 2.76
C PHE A 30 -6.05 -17.58 2.12
N GLY A 31 -5.38 -16.75 1.31
CA GLY A 31 -5.99 -15.67 0.57
C GLY A 31 -6.17 -15.98 -0.91
N PHE A 32 -7.40 -15.80 -1.41
CA PHE A 32 -7.72 -16.01 -2.81
C PHE A 32 -8.08 -14.69 -3.49
N ALA A 33 -7.62 -14.51 -4.72
CA ALA A 33 -7.97 -13.35 -5.55
C ALA A 33 -8.32 -13.76 -7.00
N THR A 34 -7.40 -14.43 -7.68
CA THR A 34 -7.51 -14.73 -9.11
C THR A 34 -8.69 -15.65 -9.43
N MET A 35 -8.82 -16.76 -8.73
CA MET A 35 -9.87 -17.73 -9.03
C MET A 35 -11.27 -17.25 -8.66
N PRO A 36 -11.51 -16.59 -7.54
CA PRO A 36 -12.79 -15.91 -7.30
C PRO A 36 -13.15 -14.90 -8.39
N LEU A 37 -12.19 -14.12 -8.90
CA LEU A 37 -12.45 -13.22 -10.04
C LEU A 37 -12.82 -13.98 -11.32
N ILE A 38 -12.12 -15.08 -11.63
CA ILE A 38 -12.43 -15.92 -12.78
C ILE A 38 -13.82 -16.55 -12.64
N SER A 39 -14.17 -17.04 -11.45
CA SER A 39 -15.51 -17.61 -11.20
C SER A 39 -16.63 -16.58 -11.40
N MET A 40 -16.34 -15.30 -11.26
CA MET A 40 -17.25 -14.19 -11.56
C MET A 40 -17.23 -13.74 -13.03
N GLY A 41 -16.41 -14.37 -13.88
CA GLY A 41 -16.34 -14.07 -15.32
C GLY A 41 -15.18 -13.15 -15.71
N CYS A 42 -14.15 -13.00 -14.90
CA CYS A 42 -12.94 -12.25 -15.27
C CYS A 42 -12.19 -12.95 -16.41
N LEU A 43 -11.87 -12.19 -17.45
CA LEU A 43 -11.16 -12.68 -18.64
C LEU A 43 -9.63 -12.61 -18.51
N MET A 44 -9.11 -12.15 -17.38
CA MET A 44 -7.68 -12.03 -17.07
C MET A 44 -6.88 -11.18 -18.08
N GLN A 45 -7.50 -10.20 -18.72
CA GLN A 45 -6.83 -9.27 -19.64
C GLN A 45 -5.82 -8.35 -18.95
N ARG A 46 -5.99 -8.16 -17.63
CA ARG A 46 -5.11 -7.33 -16.78
C ARG A 46 -5.09 -5.83 -17.10
N ASP A 47 -6.13 -5.32 -17.76
CA ASP A 47 -6.35 -3.90 -18.05
C ASP A 47 -7.23 -3.22 -16.98
N CYS A 48 -7.23 -3.78 -15.76
CA CYS A 48 -8.11 -3.36 -14.65
C CYS A 48 -7.93 -1.90 -14.26
N GLN A 49 -6.74 -1.34 -14.47
CA GLN A 49 -6.38 0.03 -14.14
C GLN A 49 -6.80 1.05 -15.21
N GLN A 50 -7.34 0.61 -16.35
CA GLN A 50 -7.62 1.49 -17.49
C GLN A 50 -9.10 1.86 -17.64
N ASP A 51 -9.97 1.39 -16.73
CA ASP A 51 -11.44 1.56 -16.82
C ASP A 51 -12.06 0.92 -18.08
N THR A 52 -11.36 -0.02 -18.71
CA THR A 52 -11.76 -0.68 -19.97
C THR A 52 -12.10 -2.15 -19.78
N CYS A 53 -12.37 -2.61 -18.55
CA CYS A 53 -12.62 -4.01 -18.24
C CYS A 53 -13.83 -4.56 -19.03
N PRO A 54 -13.64 -5.47 -19.99
CA PRO A 54 -14.73 -5.97 -20.83
C PRO A 54 -15.70 -6.88 -20.08
N ALA A 55 -15.25 -7.50 -18.97
CA ALA A 55 -16.10 -8.29 -18.10
C ALA A 55 -16.96 -7.44 -17.16
N GLY A 56 -16.81 -6.13 -17.15
CA GLY A 56 -17.56 -5.22 -16.30
C GLY A 56 -17.22 -5.27 -14.81
N ILE A 57 -16.13 -5.94 -14.41
CA ILE A 57 -15.76 -6.12 -13.00
C ILE A 57 -15.01 -4.90 -12.47
N ALA A 58 -13.98 -4.44 -13.20
CA ALA A 58 -13.09 -3.37 -12.79
C ALA A 58 -13.27 -2.15 -13.71
N THR A 59 -14.47 -1.59 -13.76
CA THR A 59 -14.79 -0.41 -14.57
C THR A 59 -15.97 0.35 -13.98
N GLN A 60 -15.97 1.67 -14.15
CA GLN A 60 -17.11 2.55 -13.87
C GLN A 60 -17.96 2.81 -15.13
N ASN A 61 -17.50 2.41 -16.30
CA ASN A 61 -18.23 2.58 -17.55
C ASN A 61 -19.56 1.81 -17.52
N CYS A 62 -20.69 2.52 -17.54
CA CYS A 62 -22.03 1.96 -17.45
C CYS A 62 -22.34 0.91 -18.52
N ARG A 63 -21.79 1.08 -19.75
CA ARG A 63 -22.00 0.11 -20.85
C ARG A 63 -21.28 -1.20 -20.55
N LEU A 64 -20.04 -1.14 -20.07
CA LEU A 64 -19.26 -2.34 -19.75
C LEU A 64 -19.81 -3.03 -18.50
N ARG A 65 -20.21 -2.27 -17.46
CA ARG A 65 -20.84 -2.83 -16.24
C ARG A 65 -22.10 -3.64 -16.51
N ARG A 66 -22.90 -3.28 -17.52
CA ARG A 66 -24.10 -4.06 -17.91
C ARG A 66 -23.75 -5.46 -18.39
N GLY A 67 -22.50 -5.70 -18.82
CA GLY A 67 -21.99 -7.02 -19.21
C GLY A 67 -21.63 -7.93 -18.05
N PHE A 68 -21.53 -7.41 -16.81
CA PHE A 68 -21.14 -8.19 -15.64
C PHE A 68 -22.22 -9.23 -15.28
N ARG A 69 -21.82 -10.51 -15.23
CA ARG A 69 -22.70 -11.65 -14.96
C ARG A 69 -22.32 -12.43 -13.70
N GLY A 70 -21.32 -11.96 -12.96
CA GLY A 70 -20.89 -12.61 -11.73
C GLY A 70 -21.99 -12.60 -10.66
N LYS A 71 -22.05 -13.67 -9.89
CA LYS A 71 -22.97 -13.82 -8.75
C LYS A 71 -22.18 -14.30 -7.53
N PRO A 72 -22.59 -13.94 -6.30
CA PRO A 72 -21.95 -14.45 -5.08
C PRO A 72 -21.88 -15.98 -5.05
N GLU A 73 -22.92 -16.67 -5.50
CA GLU A 73 -23.00 -18.13 -5.50
C GLU A 73 -21.93 -18.80 -6.37
N HIS A 74 -21.38 -18.10 -7.35
CA HIS A 74 -20.27 -18.63 -8.14
C HIS A 74 -19.02 -18.73 -7.30
N VAL A 75 -18.76 -17.74 -6.44
CA VAL A 75 -17.61 -17.73 -5.52
C VAL A 75 -17.80 -18.77 -4.42
N GLU A 76 -19.00 -18.84 -3.82
CA GLU A 76 -19.34 -19.83 -2.79
C GLU A 76 -19.10 -21.27 -3.30
N ARG A 77 -19.62 -21.60 -4.47
CA ARG A 77 -19.43 -22.94 -5.08
C ARG A 77 -17.96 -23.22 -5.38
N PHE A 78 -17.25 -22.23 -5.90
CA PHE A 78 -15.82 -22.38 -6.14
C PHE A 78 -15.07 -22.70 -4.85
N MET A 79 -15.33 -21.98 -3.75
CA MET A 79 -14.70 -22.24 -2.46
C MET A 79 -15.05 -23.61 -1.89
N LEU A 80 -16.30 -24.08 -2.07
CA LEU A 80 -16.69 -25.42 -1.69
C LEU A 80 -15.95 -26.49 -2.48
N PHE A 81 -15.72 -26.31 -3.78
CA PHE A 81 -14.92 -27.25 -4.59
C PHE A 81 -13.46 -27.28 -4.15
N VAL A 82 -12.86 -26.11 -3.84
CA VAL A 82 -11.50 -26.04 -3.28
C VAL A 82 -11.43 -26.82 -1.95
N ALA A 83 -12.41 -26.63 -1.07
CA ALA A 83 -12.46 -27.32 0.22
C ALA A 83 -12.60 -28.85 0.06
N GLU A 84 -13.46 -29.30 -0.88
CA GLU A 84 -13.64 -30.73 -1.14
C GLU A 84 -12.38 -31.36 -1.72
N GLN A 85 -11.74 -30.74 -2.70
CA GLN A 85 -10.47 -31.20 -3.25
C GLN A 85 -9.36 -31.24 -2.17
N LEU A 86 -9.31 -30.22 -1.30
CA LEU A 86 -8.38 -30.23 -0.16
C LEU A 86 -8.62 -31.41 0.76
N ARG A 87 -9.89 -31.73 1.08
CA ARG A 87 -10.25 -32.89 1.90
C ARG A 87 -9.81 -34.21 1.28
N GLU A 88 -9.95 -34.35 -0.05
CA GLU A 88 -9.47 -35.54 -0.77
C GLU A 88 -7.94 -35.69 -0.66
N VAL A 89 -7.20 -34.59 -0.81
CA VAL A 89 -5.73 -34.59 -0.64
C VAL A 89 -5.36 -34.92 0.80
N MET A 90 -5.99 -34.29 1.81
CA MET A 90 -5.78 -34.58 3.21
C MET A 90 -6.02 -36.05 3.54
N ALA A 91 -7.13 -36.61 3.05
CA ALA A 91 -7.46 -38.03 3.26
C ALA A 91 -6.41 -38.96 2.65
N SER A 92 -5.88 -38.62 1.45
CA SER A 92 -4.82 -39.40 0.79
C SER A 92 -3.50 -39.38 1.56
N LEU A 93 -3.22 -38.29 2.27
CA LEU A 93 -2.02 -38.11 3.11
C LEU A 93 -2.22 -38.62 4.55
N GLY A 94 -3.45 -38.96 4.95
CA GLY A 94 -3.80 -39.45 6.28
C GLY A 94 -4.07 -38.42 7.34
N PHE A 95 -4.19 -37.13 6.97
CA PHE A 95 -4.52 -36.01 7.87
C PHE A 95 -6.03 -35.88 8.05
N ARG A 96 -6.49 -35.62 9.30
CA ARG A 96 -7.91 -35.41 9.62
C ARG A 96 -8.30 -33.95 9.72
N THR A 97 -7.36 -33.10 10.10
CA THR A 97 -7.55 -31.66 10.26
C THR A 97 -6.47 -30.89 9.53
N ILE A 98 -6.74 -29.62 9.21
CA ILE A 98 -5.73 -28.71 8.63
C ILE A 98 -4.57 -28.53 9.61
N ASP A 99 -4.86 -28.35 10.90
CA ASP A 99 -3.84 -28.19 11.93
C ASP A 99 -2.86 -29.38 12.00
N GLU A 100 -3.36 -30.59 11.79
CA GLU A 100 -2.49 -31.78 11.72
C GLU A 100 -1.57 -31.76 10.48
N MET A 101 -1.97 -31.05 9.40
CA MET A 101 -1.23 -31.00 8.15
C MET A 101 -0.23 -29.84 8.08
N VAL A 102 -0.40 -28.81 8.91
CA VAL A 102 0.46 -27.62 8.91
C VAL A 102 1.91 -27.98 9.18
N GLY A 103 2.83 -27.52 8.32
CA GLY A 103 4.26 -27.63 8.52
C GLY A 103 4.81 -29.06 8.42
N HIS A 104 4.25 -29.89 7.52
CA HIS A 104 4.73 -31.22 7.17
C HIS A 104 5.40 -31.27 5.78
N PRO A 105 6.49 -30.50 5.54
CA PRO A 105 7.14 -30.44 4.23
C PRO A 105 7.70 -31.77 3.76
N GLU A 106 7.91 -32.75 4.65
CA GLU A 106 8.34 -34.14 4.31
C GLU A 106 7.33 -34.89 3.44
N CYS A 107 6.06 -34.43 3.39
CA CYS A 107 5.05 -34.95 2.47
C CYS A 107 5.23 -34.40 1.04
N LEU A 108 6.14 -33.46 0.84
CA LEU A 108 6.45 -32.85 -0.46
C LEU A 108 7.78 -33.38 -1.01
N ARG A 109 7.86 -33.50 -2.31
CA ARG A 109 9.05 -33.93 -3.03
C ARG A 109 9.29 -33.07 -4.24
N GLN A 110 10.52 -32.58 -4.41
CA GLN A 110 10.93 -31.96 -5.66
C GLN A 110 10.91 -32.99 -6.79
N ILE A 111 10.31 -32.66 -7.90
CA ILE A 111 10.27 -33.50 -9.11
C ILE A 111 11.12 -32.86 -10.21
N GLU A 112 11.73 -33.68 -11.05
CA GLU A 112 12.36 -33.22 -12.28
C GLU A 112 11.28 -32.87 -13.32
N VAL A 113 11.45 -31.73 -13.97
CA VAL A 113 10.57 -31.28 -15.05
C VAL A 113 11.25 -31.60 -16.37
N PRO A 114 10.71 -32.54 -17.20
CA PRO A 114 11.28 -32.86 -18.51
C PRO A 114 11.47 -31.61 -19.36
N ASP A 115 12.61 -31.50 -20.02
CA ASP A 115 12.97 -30.42 -20.95
C ASP A 115 13.02 -29.00 -20.36
N ASN A 116 13.01 -28.85 -19.02
CA ASN A 116 13.14 -27.57 -18.35
C ASN A 116 14.39 -27.49 -17.49
N ARG A 117 15.52 -27.19 -18.12
CA ARG A 117 16.81 -27.05 -17.44
C ARG A 117 16.79 -26.04 -16.30
N LYS A 118 16.06 -24.90 -16.43
CA LYS A 118 15.99 -23.87 -15.39
C LYS A 118 15.26 -24.37 -14.15
N ALA A 119 14.17 -25.09 -14.29
CA ALA A 119 13.44 -25.66 -13.17
C ALA A 119 14.29 -26.69 -12.42
N ASN A 120 15.03 -27.51 -13.15
CA ASN A 120 15.87 -28.57 -12.58
C ASN A 120 17.16 -28.05 -11.91
N LEU A 121 17.54 -26.77 -12.14
CA LEU A 121 18.64 -26.12 -11.44
C LEU A 121 18.24 -25.51 -10.09
N LEU A 122 16.93 -25.46 -9.78
CA LEU A 122 16.46 -24.96 -8.49
C LEU A 122 16.73 -26.01 -7.42
N ASP A 123 17.35 -25.60 -6.33
CA ASP A 123 17.44 -26.39 -5.11
C ASP A 123 16.31 -25.98 -4.15
N LEU A 124 15.33 -26.84 -3.95
CA LEU A 124 14.20 -26.61 -3.04
C LEU A 124 14.45 -27.21 -1.64
N SER A 125 15.60 -27.83 -1.39
CA SER A 125 15.92 -28.43 -0.10
C SER A 125 15.72 -27.46 1.09
N PRO A 126 16.12 -26.16 1.01
CA PRO A 126 15.89 -25.23 2.12
C PRO A 126 14.40 -24.92 2.37
N VAL A 127 13.55 -25.01 1.34
CA VAL A 127 12.10 -24.80 1.46
C VAL A 127 11.40 -26.03 2.03
N LEU A 128 11.94 -27.21 1.73
CA LEU A 128 11.41 -28.51 2.18
C LEU A 128 12.01 -28.98 3.52
N ALA A 129 12.91 -28.19 4.11
CA ALA A 129 13.47 -28.50 5.43
C ALA A 129 12.39 -28.34 6.52
N SER A 130 12.32 -29.33 7.41
CA SER A 130 11.38 -29.28 8.54
C SER A 130 11.78 -28.20 9.54
N ALA A 131 10.87 -27.29 9.87
CA ALA A 131 11.09 -26.23 10.85
C ALA A 131 11.25 -26.76 12.29
N THR A 132 10.79 -27.97 12.58
CA THR A 132 10.84 -28.57 13.93
C THR A 132 12.25 -28.78 14.46
N CYS A 133 13.24 -28.96 13.57
CA CYS A 133 14.62 -29.22 13.97
C CYS A 133 15.40 -27.99 14.43
N GLU A 134 15.05 -26.77 13.92
CA GLU A 134 15.83 -25.57 14.20
C GLU A 134 15.14 -24.61 15.18
N PHE A 135 13.82 -24.49 15.17
CA PHE A 135 13.09 -23.47 15.90
C PHE A 135 12.33 -23.99 17.13
N GLY A 136 11.85 -25.23 17.11
CA GLY A 136 11.07 -25.80 18.22
C GLY A 136 11.88 -26.04 19.49
N ALA A 137 13.19 -26.20 19.39
CA ALA A 137 14.04 -26.54 20.52
C ALA A 137 14.28 -25.40 21.53
N HIS A 138 14.00 -24.15 21.15
CA HIS A 138 14.34 -22.97 21.95
C HIS A 138 13.13 -22.29 22.62
N ILE A 139 11.91 -22.66 22.28
CA ILE A 139 10.69 -22.07 22.82
C ILE A 139 9.86 -23.13 23.51
N PRO A 140 9.69 -23.09 24.85
CA PRO A 140 8.89 -24.05 25.58
C PRO A 140 7.45 -24.15 25.06
N GLY A 141 6.99 -25.35 24.72
CA GLY A 141 5.66 -25.58 24.18
C GLY A 141 5.50 -25.34 22.68
N ALA A 142 6.56 -24.94 21.98
CA ALA A 142 6.53 -24.80 20.53
C ALA A 142 6.78 -26.16 19.87
N ASP A 143 5.93 -26.52 18.90
CA ASP A 143 6.17 -27.67 18.02
C ASP A 143 6.97 -27.29 16.76
N GLY A 144 7.25 -26.00 16.56
CA GLY A 144 7.97 -25.41 15.42
C GLY A 144 7.15 -25.36 14.14
N ARG A 145 5.93 -25.88 14.12
CA ARG A 145 5.06 -25.93 12.92
C ARG A 145 4.04 -24.82 12.88
N HIS A 146 3.49 -24.43 14.03
CA HIS A 146 2.47 -23.42 14.14
C HIS A 146 3.05 -22.06 14.52
N PHE A 147 2.35 -20.99 14.07
CA PHE A 147 2.73 -19.63 14.43
C PHE A 147 2.55 -19.38 15.93
N LEU A 148 3.61 -18.90 16.54
CA LEU A 148 3.60 -18.40 17.91
C LEU A 148 3.97 -16.92 17.90
N PRO A 149 3.23 -16.04 18.60
CA PRO A 149 3.57 -14.60 18.67
C PRO A 149 4.99 -14.34 19.19
N GLN A 150 5.52 -15.25 20.04
CA GLN A 150 6.89 -15.18 20.56
C GLN A 150 7.97 -15.44 19.50
N MET A 151 7.61 -16.12 18.40
CA MET A 151 8.49 -16.39 17.26
C MET A 151 8.40 -15.30 16.19
N ALA A 152 7.52 -14.29 16.38
CA ALA A 152 7.49 -13.16 15.47
C ALA A 152 8.89 -12.56 15.37
N ALA A 153 9.34 -12.38 14.13
CA ALA A 153 10.64 -11.79 13.87
C ALA A 153 10.75 -10.45 14.61
N ASP A 154 11.92 -10.20 15.18
CA ASP A 154 12.25 -8.87 15.71
C ASP A 154 11.98 -7.84 14.60
N SER A 155 11.05 -6.94 14.87
CA SER A 155 10.62 -5.94 13.87
C SER A 155 11.69 -4.91 13.57
N GLU A 156 12.81 -4.93 14.30
CA GLU A 156 13.91 -3.97 14.21
C GLU A 156 13.44 -2.50 14.31
N LEU A 157 12.28 -2.26 14.92
CA LEU A 157 11.71 -0.92 15.07
C LEU A 157 12.61 0.01 15.90
N ASP A 158 13.38 -0.53 16.81
CA ASP A 158 14.37 0.18 17.62
C ASP A 158 15.56 0.69 16.77
N LYS A 159 15.83 0.09 15.59
CA LYS A 159 16.91 0.47 14.68
C LYS A 159 16.47 1.50 13.62
N THR A 160 15.19 1.84 13.58
CA THR A 160 14.69 2.81 12.59
C THR A 160 15.20 4.22 12.85
N LEU A 161 15.22 5.07 11.80
CA LEU A 161 15.60 6.47 11.91
C LEU A 161 14.74 7.24 12.92
N ASP A 162 13.45 6.94 12.96
CA ASP A 162 12.55 7.51 13.96
C ASP A 162 12.98 7.17 15.38
N SER A 163 13.24 5.89 15.66
CA SER A 163 13.58 5.41 17.00
C SER A 163 14.95 5.86 17.48
N THR A 164 15.94 5.88 16.57
CA THR A 164 17.33 6.20 16.92
C THR A 164 17.63 7.69 16.92
N LEU A 165 16.90 8.48 16.11
CA LEU A 165 17.17 9.91 15.97
C LEU A 165 15.96 10.77 16.30
N PHE A 166 14.81 10.61 15.62
CA PHE A 166 13.72 11.58 15.67
C PHE A 166 13.02 11.60 17.05
N VAL A 167 12.69 10.44 17.58
CA VAL A 167 12.01 10.34 18.88
C VAL A 167 12.90 10.86 20.02
N PRO A 168 14.17 10.48 20.16
CA PRO A 168 15.04 11.04 21.17
C PRO A 168 15.26 12.55 21.03
N TYR A 169 15.56 13.01 19.81
CA TYR A 169 15.92 14.41 19.56
C TYR A 169 14.75 15.38 19.77
N THR A 170 13.52 14.93 19.60
CA THR A 170 12.30 15.72 19.81
C THR A 170 11.69 15.58 21.20
N ALA A 171 12.33 14.89 22.13
CA ALA A 171 11.77 14.60 23.46
C ALA A 171 11.42 15.89 24.23
N ASP A 172 12.31 16.89 24.26
CA ASP A 172 12.08 18.16 24.92
C ASP A 172 10.96 18.97 24.25
N ALA A 173 10.94 18.98 22.92
CA ALA A 173 9.89 19.65 22.15
C ALA A 173 8.49 19.08 22.45
N ARG A 174 8.38 17.76 22.60
CA ARG A 174 7.13 17.08 22.95
C ARG A 174 6.72 17.32 24.40
N ALA A 175 7.69 17.33 25.33
CA ALA A 175 7.42 17.51 26.75
C ALA A 175 7.08 18.97 27.12
N HIS A 176 7.77 19.94 26.51
CA HIS A 176 7.70 21.35 26.93
C HIS A 176 7.11 22.27 25.85
N LEU A 177 6.61 21.72 24.75
CA LEU A 177 6.02 22.46 23.61
C LEU A 177 6.96 23.53 23.03
N ARG A 178 8.28 23.29 23.07
CA ARG A 178 9.29 24.18 22.51
C ARG A 178 9.53 23.81 21.06
N PRO A 179 9.37 24.73 20.10
CA PRO A 179 9.62 24.44 18.69
C PRO A 179 11.05 23.96 18.45
N ILE A 180 11.21 22.93 17.65
CA ILE A 180 12.50 22.40 17.21
C ILE A 180 12.55 22.26 15.70
N ARG A 181 13.71 22.59 15.11
CA ARG A 181 14.01 22.35 13.70
C ARG A 181 15.40 21.78 13.56
N PHE A 182 15.54 20.71 12.79
CA PHE A 182 16.83 20.09 12.51
C PHE A 182 16.85 19.44 11.13
N ARG A 183 18.05 19.03 10.69
CA ARG A 183 18.25 18.32 9.42
C ARG A 183 18.60 16.86 9.65
N ALA A 184 18.21 16.01 8.70
CA ALA A 184 18.55 14.59 8.70
C ALA A 184 18.77 14.10 7.27
N ASP A 185 19.79 13.30 7.07
CA ASP A 185 19.99 12.57 5.82
C ASP A 185 19.06 11.35 5.81
N ILE A 186 18.43 11.10 4.66
CA ILE A 186 17.55 9.96 4.45
C ILE A 186 17.92 9.17 3.21
N ALA A 187 17.62 7.88 3.24
CA ALA A 187 17.78 6.97 2.11
C ALA A 187 16.50 6.15 1.91
N ASN A 188 16.32 5.58 0.73
CA ASN A 188 15.14 4.80 0.36
C ASN A 188 14.91 3.55 1.24
N VAL A 189 15.92 3.10 1.97
CA VAL A 189 15.80 2.03 2.98
C VAL A 189 15.13 2.50 4.26
N ASN A 190 15.09 3.82 4.53
CA ASN A 190 14.39 4.39 5.67
C ASN A 190 12.90 4.48 5.35
N ARG A 191 12.17 3.42 5.65
CA ARG A 191 10.72 3.32 5.41
C ARG A 191 9.92 3.85 6.59
N CYS A 192 8.69 4.29 6.31
CA CYS A 192 7.73 4.77 7.31
C CYS A 192 8.26 5.88 8.22
N VAL A 193 9.21 6.68 7.73
CA VAL A 193 9.80 7.81 8.47
C VAL A 193 8.70 8.77 8.92
N GLY A 194 8.71 9.17 10.18
CA GLY A 194 7.72 10.02 10.82
C GLY A 194 6.57 9.27 11.51
N THR A 195 6.40 7.96 11.24
CA THR A 195 5.27 7.20 11.81
C THR A 195 5.47 6.89 13.29
N ILE A 196 6.67 6.46 13.70
CA ILE A 196 6.96 6.19 15.13
C ILE A 196 7.03 7.50 15.91
N LEU A 197 7.59 8.56 15.33
CA LEU A 197 7.54 9.90 15.91
C LEU A 197 6.08 10.36 16.07
N GLY A 198 5.25 10.16 15.06
CA GLY A 198 3.81 10.47 15.11
C GLY A 198 3.10 9.74 16.25
N ASN A 199 3.38 8.45 16.43
CA ASN A 199 2.85 7.67 17.54
C ASN A 199 3.33 8.24 18.92
N ALA A 200 4.59 8.62 19.03
CA ALA A 200 5.12 9.22 20.25
C ALA A 200 4.44 10.57 20.57
N VAL A 201 4.11 11.36 19.54
CA VAL A 201 3.36 12.60 19.69
C VAL A 201 1.92 12.32 20.13
N THR A 202 1.18 11.45 19.43
CA THR A 202 -0.23 11.20 19.71
C THR A 202 -0.48 10.49 21.04
N LYS A 203 0.47 9.68 21.51
CA LYS A 203 0.40 9.11 22.88
C LYS A 203 0.48 10.18 23.96
N ALA A 204 1.31 11.20 23.78
CA ALA A 204 1.47 12.28 24.75
C ALA A 204 0.44 13.41 24.53
N HIS A 205 0.05 13.67 23.31
CA HIS A 205 -0.84 14.74 22.87
C HIS A 205 -1.85 14.18 21.85
N PRO A 206 -2.98 13.62 22.27
CA PRO A 206 -3.98 13.01 21.37
C PRO A 206 -4.49 13.93 20.28
N GLU A 207 -4.59 15.25 20.54
CA GLU A 207 -4.99 16.29 19.57
C GLU A 207 -3.83 16.80 18.70
N GLY A 208 -2.63 16.21 18.84
CA GLY A 208 -1.40 16.67 18.21
C GLY A 208 -0.76 17.87 18.93
N LEU A 209 0.31 18.38 18.35
CA LEU A 209 1.04 19.54 18.83
C LEU A 209 0.61 20.82 18.09
N PRO A 210 0.91 22.03 18.62
CA PRO A 210 0.79 23.27 17.85
C PRO A 210 1.52 23.19 16.50
N ALA A 211 1.03 23.89 15.50
CA ALA A 211 1.68 23.92 14.18
C ALA A 211 3.14 24.41 14.29
N GLY A 212 4.06 23.72 13.60
CA GLY A 212 5.48 24.07 13.60
C GLY A 212 6.25 23.68 14.86
N SER A 213 5.67 22.85 15.75
CA SER A 213 6.39 22.37 16.94
C SER A 213 7.61 21.53 16.60
N ILE A 214 7.51 20.69 15.59
CA ILE A 214 8.62 19.84 15.13
C ILE A 214 8.75 20.02 13.62
N THR A 215 9.91 20.47 13.17
CA THR A 215 10.23 20.58 11.73
C THR A 215 11.51 19.82 11.44
N ILE A 216 11.45 18.89 10.51
CA ILE A 216 12.60 18.08 10.09
C ILE A 216 12.80 18.27 8.59
N ASP A 217 13.97 18.83 8.24
CA ASP A 217 14.40 18.99 6.86
C ASP A 217 15.26 17.76 6.48
N CYS A 218 14.75 16.93 5.58
CA CYS A 218 15.34 15.67 5.16
C CYS A 218 16.02 15.84 3.80
N ASP A 219 17.27 15.43 3.68
CA ASP A 219 18.03 15.44 2.43
C ASP A 219 18.24 14.02 1.92
N GLY A 220 17.84 13.73 0.69
CA GLY A 220 18.00 12.43 0.03
C GLY A 220 16.71 11.85 -0.55
N SER A 221 16.69 10.53 -0.74
CA SER A 221 15.55 9.79 -1.28
C SER A 221 14.71 9.20 -0.15
N ALA A 222 13.48 9.65 0.01
CA ALA A 222 12.57 9.14 1.03
C ALA A 222 12.07 7.74 0.68
N GLY A 223 12.16 6.81 1.63
CA GLY A 223 11.67 5.45 1.48
C GLY A 223 10.14 5.38 1.46
N GLN A 224 9.62 4.19 1.22
CA GLN A 224 8.19 3.92 1.14
C GLN A 224 7.45 4.38 2.41
N SER A 225 6.26 4.98 2.23
CA SER A 225 5.39 5.46 3.30
C SER A 225 6.01 6.57 4.17
N PHE A 226 6.86 7.42 3.59
CA PHE A 226 7.38 8.59 4.28
C PHE A 226 6.25 9.53 4.70
N GLY A 227 6.24 10.00 5.94
CA GLY A 227 5.20 10.86 6.49
C GLY A 227 3.84 10.17 6.68
N ALA A 228 3.80 8.83 6.70
CA ALA A 228 2.55 8.10 6.91
C ALA A 228 1.98 8.38 8.30
N PHE A 229 0.66 8.65 8.35
CA PHE A 229 -0.11 8.93 9.56
C PHE A 229 0.40 10.10 10.40
N LEU A 230 1.12 11.04 9.77
CA LEU A 230 1.76 12.15 10.46
C LEU A 230 0.73 13.06 11.12
N PRO A 231 0.76 13.23 12.46
CA PRO A 231 -0.21 14.04 13.19
C PRO A 231 0.14 15.53 13.14
N ARG A 232 -0.81 16.35 13.57
CA ARG A 232 -0.66 17.81 13.71
C ARG A 232 0.57 18.16 14.53
N GLY A 233 1.29 19.20 14.07
CA GLY A 233 2.46 19.78 14.75
C GLY A 233 3.79 19.26 14.27
N ILE A 234 3.80 18.24 13.39
CA ILE A 234 5.02 17.74 12.76
C ILE A 234 5.02 18.20 11.29
N THR A 235 6.15 18.73 10.84
CA THR A 235 6.44 19.09 9.46
C THR A 235 7.68 18.33 9.00
N LEU A 236 7.55 17.58 7.90
CA LEU A 236 8.64 16.87 7.24
C LEU A 236 8.85 17.42 5.83
N ASN A 237 10.03 17.95 5.55
CA ASN A 237 10.39 18.51 4.25
C ASN A 237 11.47 17.63 3.62
N VAL A 238 11.25 17.15 2.39
CA VAL A 238 12.23 16.36 1.62
C VAL A 238 12.86 17.24 0.55
N CYS A 239 14.18 17.30 0.53
CA CYS A 239 14.99 17.82 -0.57
C CYS A 239 15.55 16.63 -1.34
N GLY A 240 14.87 16.22 -2.41
CA GLY A 240 15.17 15.00 -3.18
C GLY A 240 13.93 14.42 -3.84
N ASP A 241 13.68 13.16 -3.60
CA ASP A 241 12.52 12.42 -4.12
C ASP A 241 11.90 11.53 -3.03
N ALA A 242 10.76 10.92 -3.33
CA ALA A 242 10.06 10.04 -2.41
C ALA A 242 9.47 8.83 -3.14
N ASN A 243 9.43 7.71 -2.45
CA ASN A 243 8.88 6.45 -2.94
C ASN A 243 7.34 6.42 -2.79
N ASP A 244 6.73 5.24 -3.01
CA ASP A 244 5.28 5.04 -2.92
C ASP A 244 4.71 5.35 -1.53
N TYR A 245 3.41 5.66 -1.48
CA TYR A 245 2.64 5.95 -0.27
C TYR A 245 3.12 7.17 0.54
N PHE A 246 3.77 8.14 -0.09
CA PHE A 246 4.13 9.41 0.54
C PHE A 246 2.90 10.08 1.17
N GLY A 247 2.98 10.44 2.46
CA GLY A 247 1.87 11.05 3.19
C GLY A 247 0.62 10.17 3.35
N LYS A 248 0.72 8.84 3.21
CA LYS A 248 -0.41 7.92 3.43
C LYS A 248 -1.05 8.16 4.79
N GLY A 249 -2.39 8.34 4.82
CA GLY A 249 -3.11 8.54 6.07
C GLY A 249 -2.71 9.80 6.83
N LEU A 250 -2.16 10.82 6.17
CA LEU A 250 -1.79 12.09 6.79
C LEU A 250 -2.91 12.61 7.69
N SER A 251 -2.60 12.92 8.95
CA SER A 251 -3.57 13.17 10.02
C SER A 251 -3.35 14.51 10.72
N GLY A 252 -3.10 15.56 9.94
CA GLY A 252 -2.95 16.93 10.43
C GLY A 252 -1.53 17.50 10.37
N GLY A 253 -0.54 16.68 10.06
CA GLY A 253 0.83 17.12 9.81
C GLY A 253 1.02 17.82 8.47
N GLU A 254 2.25 18.20 8.20
CA GLU A 254 2.63 18.79 6.92
C GLU A 254 3.80 18.02 6.31
N VAL A 255 3.71 17.70 5.04
CA VAL A 255 4.78 17.04 4.30
C VAL A 255 5.04 17.77 2.99
N SER A 256 6.30 17.96 2.65
CA SER A 256 6.68 18.53 1.37
C SER A 256 7.84 17.78 0.73
N VAL A 257 7.89 17.81 -0.59
CA VAL A 257 9.03 17.31 -1.36
C VAL A 257 9.34 18.26 -2.50
N ARG A 258 10.61 18.57 -2.66
CA ARG A 258 11.15 19.38 -3.73
C ARG A 258 12.42 18.74 -4.27
N PRO A 259 12.72 18.91 -5.58
CA PRO A 259 13.96 18.45 -6.15
C PRO A 259 15.18 19.02 -5.45
N ASN A 260 16.28 18.26 -5.49
CA ASN A 260 17.56 18.80 -5.08
C ASN A 260 17.90 20.03 -5.95
N PRO A 261 18.40 21.16 -5.39
CA PRO A 261 18.76 22.35 -6.15
C PRO A 261 19.81 22.12 -7.25
N HIS A 262 20.57 21.02 -7.16
CA HIS A 262 21.56 20.63 -8.18
C HIS A 262 21.00 19.66 -9.22
N ALA A 263 19.69 19.32 -9.14
CA ALA A 263 19.07 18.47 -10.15
C ALA A 263 19.07 19.15 -11.52
N THR A 264 19.39 18.38 -12.57
CA THR A 264 19.45 18.86 -13.95
C THR A 264 18.17 18.64 -14.74
N TYR A 265 17.20 17.92 -14.17
CA TYR A 265 15.91 17.66 -14.77
C TYR A 265 14.88 18.74 -14.40
N LYS A 266 13.88 18.90 -15.23
CA LYS A 266 12.76 19.78 -14.95
C LYS A 266 11.77 19.08 -14.03
N PHE A 267 11.38 19.71 -12.93
CA PHE A 267 10.52 19.13 -11.92
C PHE A 267 9.09 18.88 -12.41
N ASP A 268 8.58 19.75 -13.27
CA ASP A 268 7.23 19.68 -13.87
C ASP A 268 7.11 18.61 -14.99
N GLU A 269 8.20 18.03 -15.41
CA GLU A 269 8.25 16.95 -16.42
C GLU A 269 8.67 15.59 -15.82
N ASN A 270 9.01 15.53 -14.52
CA ASN A 270 9.56 14.32 -13.90
C ASN A 270 8.81 13.89 -12.64
N ILE A 271 8.61 12.58 -12.50
CA ILE A 271 8.01 11.99 -11.30
C ILE A 271 9.04 12.02 -10.18
N ILE A 272 8.76 12.76 -9.12
CA ILE A 272 9.57 12.82 -7.90
C ILE A 272 8.91 12.14 -6.69
N VAL A 273 7.65 11.79 -6.80
CA VAL A 273 6.94 11.01 -5.78
C VAL A 273 6.30 9.80 -6.43
N GLY A 274 6.47 8.63 -5.83
CA GLY A 274 5.93 7.38 -6.33
C GLY A 274 4.40 7.33 -6.34
N ASN A 275 3.86 6.12 -6.44
CA ASN A 275 2.42 5.89 -6.53
C ASN A 275 1.72 6.03 -5.17
N VAL A 276 0.41 6.29 -5.22
CA VAL A 276 -0.50 6.22 -4.06
C VAL A 276 -0.17 7.27 -2.98
N ALA A 277 0.43 8.40 -3.36
CA ALA A 277 0.69 9.49 -2.44
C ALA A 277 -0.62 10.04 -1.86
N PHE A 278 -0.62 10.36 -0.56
CA PHE A 278 -1.77 10.85 0.22
C PHE A 278 -2.99 9.92 0.25
N PHE A 279 -2.81 8.63 0.04
CA PHE A 279 -3.88 7.66 0.17
C PHE A 279 -4.53 7.75 1.56
N GLY A 280 -5.85 7.96 1.59
CA GLY A 280 -6.63 7.98 2.83
C GLY A 280 -6.24 9.10 3.80
N ALA A 281 -5.64 10.20 3.32
CA ALA A 281 -5.32 11.35 4.14
C ALA A 281 -6.60 11.98 4.70
N THR A 282 -6.62 12.25 6.03
CA THR A 282 -7.80 12.75 6.73
C THR A 282 -7.74 14.24 7.05
N SER A 283 -6.54 14.78 7.16
CA SER A 283 -6.28 16.21 7.41
C SER A 283 -4.80 16.53 7.20
N GLY A 284 -4.44 17.81 7.27
CA GLY A 284 -3.06 18.25 7.08
C GLY A 284 -2.80 18.82 5.70
N ARG A 285 -1.53 19.06 5.38
CA ARG A 285 -1.12 19.69 4.12
C ARG A 285 0.02 18.92 3.45
N GLY A 286 -0.02 18.85 2.13
CA GLY A 286 1.03 18.22 1.33
C GLY A 286 1.40 19.05 0.11
N PHE A 287 2.70 19.17 -0.16
CA PHE A 287 3.22 19.95 -1.28
C PHE A 287 4.26 19.16 -2.05
N ILE A 288 4.01 18.92 -3.34
CA ILE A 288 4.92 18.19 -4.23
C ILE A 288 5.34 19.14 -5.36
N ASN A 289 6.60 19.53 -5.36
CA ASN A 289 7.18 20.31 -6.46
C ASN A 289 7.76 19.37 -7.53
N GLY A 290 6.87 18.76 -8.29
CA GLY A 290 7.13 17.78 -9.34
C GLY A 290 5.90 16.90 -9.58
N LEU A 291 6.05 15.87 -10.42
CA LEU A 291 4.97 14.95 -10.71
C LEU A 291 4.87 13.84 -9.65
N ALA A 292 3.66 13.43 -9.36
CA ALA A 292 3.37 12.22 -8.60
C ALA A 292 2.99 11.06 -9.53
N GLY A 293 3.25 9.85 -9.10
CA GLY A 293 2.83 8.63 -9.78
C GLY A 293 1.32 8.47 -9.83
N GLN A 294 0.87 7.24 -10.01
CA GLN A 294 -0.55 6.91 -10.12
C GLN A 294 -1.26 6.94 -8.77
N ARG A 295 -2.60 7.10 -8.78
CA ARG A 295 -3.47 7.03 -7.61
C ARG A 295 -3.17 8.09 -6.55
N PHE A 296 -2.83 9.30 -7.00
CA PHE A 296 -2.62 10.45 -6.14
C PHE A 296 -3.91 10.83 -5.40
N ALA A 297 -3.82 11.07 -4.08
CA ALA A 297 -4.92 11.50 -3.20
C ALA A 297 -6.17 10.58 -3.22
N VAL A 298 -5.99 9.29 -3.53
CA VAL A 298 -7.08 8.30 -3.45
C VAL A 298 -7.62 8.24 -2.03
N ARG A 299 -8.96 8.30 -1.88
CA ARG A 299 -9.66 8.31 -0.59
C ARG A 299 -9.24 9.45 0.35
N ASN A 300 -8.73 10.56 -0.18
CA ASN A 300 -8.53 11.77 0.63
C ASN A 300 -9.88 12.22 1.18
N SER A 301 -9.96 12.49 2.48
CA SER A 301 -11.19 12.91 3.16
C SER A 301 -11.10 14.27 3.84
N GLY A 302 -9.91 14.94 3.86
CA GLY A 302 -9.81 16.24 4.51
C GLY A 302 -8.47 16.96 4.34
N ALA A 303 -7.44 16.33 3.80
CA ALA A 303 -6.15 16.98 3.57
C ALA A 303 -6.20 17.96 2.38
N THR A 304 -5.37 19.00 2.45
CA THR A 304 -5.11 19.91 1.32
C THR A 304 -3.76 19.57 0.70
N VAL A 305 -3.76 19.17 -0.56
CA VAL A 305 -2.55 18.72 -1.25
C VAL A 305 -2.37 19.39 -2.61
N VAL A 306 -1.12 19.70 -2.93
CA VAL A 306 -0.74 20.40 -4.17
C VAL A 306 0.34 19.59 -4.88
N VAL A 307 0.20 19.45 -6.21
CA VAL A 307 1.14 18.71 -7.06
C VAL A 307 1.25 19.35 -8.45
N GLU A 308 2.40 19.27 -9.09
CA GLU A 308 2.59 19.76 -10.46
C GLU A 308 1.86 18.92 -11.53
N GLY A 309 1.62 17.66 -11.24
CA GLY A 309 0.83 16.75 -12.08
C GLY A 309 0.80 15.35 -11.48
N CYS A 310 -0.11 14.50 -11.97
CA CYS A 310 -0.25 13.14 -11.45
C CYS A 310 -0.62 12.11 -12.54
N GLY A 311 -0.33 10.85 -12.27
CA GLY A 311 -0.69 9.74 -13.14
C GLY A 311 -2.18 9.38 -13.09
N ASN A 312 -2.52 8.19 -13.57
CA ASN A 312 -3.89 7.69 -13.65
C ASN A 312 -4.54 7.55 -12.26
N HIS A 313 -5.88 7.67 -12.20
CA HIS A 313 -6.69 7.46 -11.01
C HIS A 313 -6.46 8.47 -9.88
N GLY A 314 -6.07 9.70 -10.20
CA GLY A 314 -5.99 10.77 -9.22
C GLY A 314 -7.35 11.05 -8.59
N CYS A 315 -7.41 11.35 -7.28
CA CYS A 315 -8.63 11.64 -6.52
C CYS A 315 -9.70 10.53 -6.53
N GLU A 316 -9.34 9.29 -6.89
CA GLU A 316 -10.28 8.17 -6.90
C GLU A 316 -10.87 7.95 -5.49
N TYR A 317 -12.21 7.84 -5.39
CA TYR A 317 -12.94 7.71 -4.12
C TYR A 317 -12.68 8.81 -3.08
N MET A 318 -12.26 10.00 -3.49
CA MET A 318 -12.12 11.15 -2.60
C MET A 318 -13.48 11.54 -2.00
N THR A 319 -13.51 11.82 -0.71
CA THR A 319 -14.72 12.13 0.05
C THR A 319 -14.69 13.50 0.72
N GLY A 320 -13.54 14.19 0.71
CA GLY A 320 -13.35 15.51 1.31
C GLY A 320 -11.96 16.06 1.05
N GLY A 321 -11.68 17.24 1.59
CA GLY A 321 -10.39 17.92 1.41
C GLY A 321 -10.27 18.70 0.10
N ARG A 322 -9.06 19.17 -0.18
CA ARG A 322 -8.74 19.97 -1.38
C ARG A 322 -7.53 19.37 -2.09
N VAL A 323 -7.62 19.24 -3.39
CA VAL A 323 -6.52 18.82 -4.26
C VAL A 323 -6.27 19.90 -5.31
N VAL A 324 -5.02 20.27 -5.51
CA VAL A 324 -4.62 21.22 -6.57
C VAL A 324 -3.61 20.52 -7.47
N VAL A 325 -3.93 20.41 -8.75
CA VAL A 325 -3.05 19.88 -9.79
C VAL A 325 -2.70 21.01 -10.75
N LEU A 326 -1.41 21.37 -10.76
CA LEU A 326 -0.90 22.52 -11.53
C LEU A 326 -0.52 22.17 -12.97
N GLY A 327 -0.83 20.96 -13.42
CA GLY A 327 -0.50 20.48 -14.76
C GLY A 327 -1.34 19.27 -15.17
N SER A 328 -0.70 18.31 -15.84
CA SER A 328 -1.40 17.17 -16.43
C SER A 328 -1.90 16.15 -15.40
N THR A 329 -3.01 15.50 -15.75
CA THR A 329 -3.54 14.34 -15.03
C THR A 329 -3.52 13.12 -15.95
N GLY A 330 -3.47 11.92 -15.36
CA GLY A 330 -3.75 10.69 -16.08
C GLY A 330 -5.24 10.40 -16.22
N ARG A 331 -5.58 9.27 -16.80
CA ARG A 331 -6.96 8.80 -17.05
C ARG A 331 -7.69 8.48 -15.76
N ASN A 332 -9.01 8.44 -15.85
CA ASN A 332 -9.94 8.06 -14.79
C ASN A 332 -9.76 8.90 -13.52
N PHE A 333 -9.43 10.18 -13.69
CA PHE A 333 -9.35 11.12 -12.57
C PHE A 333 -10.73 11.29 -11.92
N ALA A 334 -10.78 11.41 -10.60
CA ALA A 334 -12.00 11.57 -9.80
C ALA A 334 -13.02 10.40 -9.88
N ALA A 335 -12.62 9.21 -10.33
CA ALA A 335 -13.52 8.05 -10.36
C ALA A 335 -14.06 7.74 -8.96
N GLY A 336 -15.41 7.67 -8.83
CA GLY A 336 -16.06 7.44 -7.55
C GLY A 336 -15.89 8.53 -6.50
N MET A 337 -15.41 9.72 -6.88
CA MET A 337 -15.30 10.86 -5.99
C MET A 337 -16.69 11.32 -5.57
N SER A 338 -16.93 11.45 -4.27
CA SER A 338 -18.24 11.78 -3.70
C SER A 338 -18.22 13.05 -2.83
N GLY A 339 -17.06 13.68 -2.65
CA GLY A 339 -16.91 14.91 -1.88
C GLY A 339 -15.53 15.52 -1.97
N GLY A 340 -15.36 16.72 -1.43
CA GLY A 340 -14.16 17.52 -1.58
C GLY A 340 -14.12 18.29 -2.90
N VAL A 341 -13.02 19.00 -3.14
CA VAL A 341 -12.80 19.81 -4.34
C VAL A 341 -11.44 19.52 -4.93
N ALA A 342 -11.38 19.30 -6.24
CA ALA A 342 -10.13 19.19 -6.99
C ALA A 342 -10.04 20.36 -7.99
N TYR A 343 -8.99 21.17 -7.87
CA TYR A 343 -8.66 22.25 -8.81
C TYR A 343 -7.61 21.71 -9.78
N VAL A 344 -7.88 21.75 -11.06
CA VAL A 344 -6.97 21.27 -12.10
C VAL A 344 -6.69 22.39 -13.10
N TRP A 345 -5.42 22.70 -13.31
CA TRP A 345 -5.03 23.63 -14.37
C TRP A 345 -5.11 22.93 -15.72
N ASN A 346 -6.23 23.12 -16.40
CA ASN A 346 -6.51 22.54 -17.73
C ASN A 346 -5.79 23.35 -18.84
N LYS A 347 -4.45 23.29 -18.86
CA LYS A 347 -3.61 24.01 -19.80
C LYS A 347 -3.93 23.67 -21.26
N ASP A 348 -4.19 22.40 -21.54
CA ASP A 348 -4.38 21.87 -22.89
C ASP A 348 -5.86 21.80 -23.31
N GLY A 349 -6.78 22.20 -22.43
CA GLY A 349 -8.22 22.24 -22.71
C GLY A 349 -8.90 20.87 -22.88
N ASN A 350 -8.27 19.79 -22.41
CA ASN A 350 -8.71 18.41 -22.64
C ASN A 350 -8.92 17.59 -21.34
N PHE A 351 -8.99 18.23 -20.19
CA PHE A 351 -9.13 17.55 -18.90
C PHE A 351 -10.40 16.72 -18.79
N ASP A 352 -11.49 17.13 -19.44
CA ASP A 352 -12.75 16.39 -19.50
C ASP A 352 -12.60 14.97 -20.08
N TYR A 353 -11.64 14.77 -21.00
CA TYR A 353 -11.31 13.44 -21.55
C TYR A 353 -10.65 12.53 -20.51
N PHE A 354 -9.93 13.09 -19.54
CA PHE A 354 -9.23 12.35 -18.50
C PHE A 354 -10.04 12.18 -17.22
N CYS A 355 -11.05 13.02 -17.00
CA CYS A 355 -11.90 13.01 -15.82
C CYS A 355 -13.03 11.98 -15.96
N ASN A 356 -13.27 11.22 -14.90
CA ASN A 356 -14.46 10.37 -14.81
C ASN A 356 -15.64 11.21 -14.34
N MET A 357 -16.53 11.56 -15.27
CA MET A 357 -17.66 12.46 -15.04
C MET A 357 -18.89 11.78 -14.41
N GLU A 358 -18.80 10.54 -13.99
CA GLU A 358 -19.98 9.79 -13.50
C GLU A 358 -20.56 10.40 -12.21
N MET A 359 -19.70 10.92 -11.33
CA MET A 359 -20.09 11.43 -10.00
C MET A 359 -19.62 12.86 -9.71
N VAL A 360 -19.00 13.52 -10.67
CA VAL A 360 -18.46 14.88 -10.50
C VAL A 360 -18.93 15.82 -11.60
N GLU A 361 -18.94 17.12 -11.30
CA GLU A 361 -19.22 18.20 -12.24
C GLU A 361 -17.96 19.06 -12.39
N LEU A 362 -17.69 19.52 -13.61
CA LEU A 362 -16.63 20.47 -13.89
C LEU A 362 -17.20 21.88 -13.99
N SER A 363 -16.57 22.83 -13.32
CA SER A 363 -16.87 24.26 -13.41
C SER A 363 -15.60 25.06 -13.63
N LEU A 364 -15.74 26.18 -14.35
CA LEU A 364 -14.65 27.13 -14.53
C LEU A 364 -14.53 28.04 -13.31
N ILE A 365 -13.30 28.40 -12.95
CA ILE A 365 -13.04 29.37 -11.88
C ILE A 365 -13.17 30.79 -12.48
N GLU A 366 -14.39 31.22 -12.75
CA GLU A 366 -14.65 32.55 -13.35
C GLU A 366 -15.04 33.61 -12.31
N GLU A 367 -15.59 33.19 -11.16
CA GLU A 367 -16.07 34.13 -10.14
C GLU A 367 -14.97 34.57 -9.17
N ALA A 368 -14.99 35.85 -8.81
CA ALA A 368 -14.07 36.45 -7.85
C ALA A 368 -14.15 35.82 -6.43
N SER A 369 -15.25 35.17 -6.11
CA SER A 369 -15.44 34.41 -4.85
C SER A 369 -14.49 33.21 -4.71
N TYR A 370 -14.23 32.51 -5.81
CA TYR A 370 -13.30 31.37 -5.84
C TYR A 370 -11.81 31.77 -5.82
N ARG A 371 -11.51 33.02 -6.09
CA ARG A 371 -10.13 33.56 -6.09
C ARG A 371 -9.58 33.83 -4.69
N LYS A 372 -10.42 33.72 -3.66
CA LYS A 372 -10.06 34.01 -2.26
C LYS A 372 -9.82 32.72 -1.41
N GLU A 373 -10.15 31.55 -1.94
CA GLU A 373 -9.86 30.27 -1.33
C GLU A 373 -8.49 29.71 -1.80
#